data_2edaec9c95ba5c5670c177df47a978ec
#
_entry.id   2edaec9c95ba5c5670c177df47a978ec
#
_cell.length_a   1.000
_cell.length_b   1.000
_cell.length_c   1.000
_cell.angle_alpha   90.00
_cell.angle_beta   90.00
_cell.angle_gamma   90.00
#
_symmetry.space_group_name_H-M   'P 1'
#
loop_
_entity.id
_entity.type
_entity.pdbx_description
1 polymer ?
#
loop_
_entity_poly.entity_id
_entity_poly.type
_entity_poly.pdbx_seq_one_letter_code
_entity_poly.pdbx_strand_id
1 'polypeptide(L)'
;FVGICVLINYAGKIFAQNLQLPLFLDSFGTVVAAYVLGPLCGAMVGMTVNIIYGILYSWTYMFYVVVSAIVAVTVGICARKGYLKNLFGTLSISFLTTILSVVLSVPFNYMYFDGYTNNKWGDGVINALERMGFNPIISHCAGEFYLDFLDKVITIVLLFLLIRFYKSRKKVQKNAVIGILLCLTLGASLFQGMGAAVSVHAKEKKEVQEENNYN
;
A
#
# COMPACT_ATOMS: atom_id res chain seq x y z
N PHE A 1 6.42 -9.92 -9.81
CA PHE A 1 5.85 -9.08 -8.74
C PHE A 1 6.40 -9.45 -7.37
N VAL A 2 6.34 -10.74 -6.96
CA VAL A 2 6.87 -11.21 -5.67
C VAL A 2 8.34 -10.83 -5.49
N GLY A 3 9.21 -11.11 -6.49
CA GLY A 3 10.62 -10.75 -6.44
C GLY A 3 10.87 -9.24 -6.27
N ILE A 4 10.06 -8.39 -6.91
CA ILE A 4 10.13 -6.93 -6.71
C ILE A 4 9.80 -6.56 -5.28
N CYS A 5 8.76 -7.17 -4.69
CA CYS A 5 8.39 -6.93 -3.29
C CYS A 5 9.50 -7.37 -2.32
N VAL A 6 10.17 -8.49 -2.59
CA VAL A 6 11.33 -8.95 -1.81
C VAL A 6 12.48 -7.94 -1.91
N LEU A 7 12.79 -7.47 -3.12
CA LEU A 7 13.84 -6.45 -3.33
C LEU A 7 13.53 -5.13 -2.63
N ILE A 8 12.29 -4.68 -2.64
CA ILE A 8 11.86 -3.46 -1.94
C ILE A 8 12.08 -3.61 -0.43
N ASN A 9 11.68 -4.73 0.16
CA ASN A 9 11.91 -4.98 1.58
C ASN A 9 13.39 -5.05 1.93
N TYR A 10 14.16 -5.77 1.12
CA TYR A 10 15.61 -5.92 1.32
C TYR A 10 16.32 -4.56 1.26
N ALA A 11 16.03 -3.78 0.22
CA ALA A 11 16.58 -2.44 0.06
C ALA A 11 16.12 -1.49 1.19
N GLY A 12 14.85 -1.54 1.58
CA GLY A 12 14.30 -0.75 2.68
C GLY A 12 15.01 -1.02 4.00
N LYS A 13 15.25 -2.30 4.32
CA LYS A 13 15.97 -2.72 5.53
C LYS A 13 17.41 -2.21 5.55
N ILE A 14 18.16 -2.38 4.45
CA ILE A 14 19.53 -1.85 4.32
C ILE A 14 19.53 -0.32 4.48
N PHE A 15 18.59 0.37 3.84
CA PHE A 15 18.45 1.82 3.91
C PHE A 15 18.18 2.29 5.35
N ALA A 16 17.24 1.65 6.05
CA ALA A 16 16.91 1.97 7.43
C ALA A 16 18.10 1.74 8.38
N GLN A 17 18.83 0.63 8.20
CA GLN A 17 19.99 0.29 9.00
C GLN A 17 21.15 1.29 8.78
N ASN A 18 21.47 1.62 7.52
CA ASN A 18 22.56 2.53 7.20
C ASN A 18 22.31 3.96 7.71
N LEU A 19 21.07 4.42 7.65
CA LEU A 19 20.66 5.72 8.18
C LEU A 19 20.30 5.69 9.67
N GLN A 20 20.36 4.52 10.29
CA GLN A 20 19.99 4.32 11.69
C GLN A 20 18.62 4.90 12.02
N LEU A 21 17.61 4.61 11.19
CA LEU A 21 16.27 5.12 11.36
C LEU A 21 15.54 4.44 12.54
N PRO A 22 14.55 5.11 13.16
CA PRO A 22 13.72 4.53 14.24
C PRO A 22 12.63 3.59 13.69
N LEU A 23 12.95 2.76 12.71
CA LEU A 23 12.05 1.82 12.05
C LEU A 23 12.84 0.83 11.21
N PHE A 24 12.19 -0.25 10.74
CA PHE A 24 12.87 -1.33 10.02
C PHE A 24 12.75 -1.25 8.51
N LEU A 25 11.65 -0.72 7.97
CA LEU A 25 11.32 -0.60 6.53
C LEU A 25 11.39 -1.93 5.74
N ASP A 26 11.26 -3.05 6.42
CA ASP A 26 11.38 -4.39 5.83
C ASP A 26 10.03 -5.06 5.54
N SER A 27 8.93 -4.34 5.75
CA SER A 27 7.58 -4.88 5.66
C SER A 27 6.74 -4.29 4.52
N PHE A 28 7.20 -3.24 3.82
CA PHE A 28 6.41 -2.56 2.79
C PHE A 28 6.04 -3.49 1.62
N GLY A 29 7.00 -4.19 1.03
CA GLY A 29 6.74 -5.18 -0.03
C GLY A 29 5.85 -6.33 0.45
N THR A 30 6.03 -6.78 1.70
CA THR A 30 5.18 -7.79 2.36
C THR A 30 3.72 -7.36 2.39
N VAL A 31 3.45 -6.13 2.85
CA VAL A 31 2.10 -5.56 2.97
C VAL A 31 1.47 -5.32 1.60
N VAL A 32 2.23 -4.83 0.62
CA VAL A 32 1.80 -4.67 -0.77
C VAL A 32 1.44 -6.02 -1.39
N ALA A 33 2.29 -7.04 -1.23
CA ALA A 33 2.02 -8.39 -1.74
C ALA A 33 0.80 -9.02 -1.06
N ALA A 34 0.64 -8.85 0.25
CA ALA A 34 -0.53 -9.32 1.01
C ALA A 34 -1.84 -8.68 0.52
N TYR A 35 -1.80 -7.40 0.17
CA TYR A 35 -2.96 -6.70 -0.38
C TYR A 35 -3.30 -7.14 -1.81
N VAL A 36 -2.30 -7.23 -2.70
CA VAL A 36 -2.50 -7.45 -4.15
C VAL A 36 -2.71 -8.93 -4.48
N LEU A 37 -1.86 -9.80 -3.94
CA LEU A 37 -1.84 -11.24 -4.24
C LEU A 37 -2.50 -12.09 -3.16
N GLY A 38 -2.73 -11.51 -1.98
CA GLY A 38 -3.33 -12.18 -0.84
C GLY A 38 -2.36 -12.56 0.27
N PRO A 39 -2.91 -12.99 1.43
CA PRO A 39 -2.14 -13.13 2.67
C PRO A 39 -0.98 -14.14 2.55
N LEU A 40 -1.16 -15.24 1.84
CA LEU A 40 -0.11 -16.26 1.68
C LEU A 40 1.07 -15.75 0.86
N CYS A 41 0.81 -15.04 -0.25
CA CYS A 41 1.88 -14.46 -1.06
C CYS A 41 2.64 -13.36 -0.28
N GLY A 42 1.92 -12.55 0.50
CA GLY A 42 2.56 -11.59 1.42
C GLY A 42 3.45 -12.28 2.46
N ALA A 43 2.96 -13.38 3.06
CA ALA A 43 3.75 -14.17 4.00
C ALA A 43 5.04 -14.70 3.34
N MET A 44 4.94 -15.26 2.14
CA MET A 44 6.12 -15.73 1.38
C MET A 44 7.14 -14.62 1.15
N VAL A 45 6.70 -13.40 0.80
CA VAL A 45 7.61 -12.25 0.63
C VAL A 45 8.34 -11.92 1.93
N GLY A 46 7.62 -11.74 3.03
CA GLY A 46 8.20 -11.39 4.33
C GLY A 46 9.14 -12.47 4.87
N MET A 47 8.72 -13.74 4.75
CA MET A 47 9.55 -14.89 5.13
C MET A 47 10.86 -14.94 4.32
N THR A 48 10.78 -14.79 3.00
CA THR A 48 11.95 -14.83 2.11
C THR A 48 12.99 -13.78 2.48
N VAL A 49 12.57 -12.56 2.80
CA VAL A 49 13.50 -11.49 3.20
C VAL A 49 14.24 -11.87 4.49
N ASN A 50 13.54 -12.35 5.51
CA ASN A 50 14.18 -12.74 6.77
C ASN A 50 15.05 -14.00 6.62
N ILE A 51 14.70 -14.94 5.74
CA ILE A 51 15.56 -16.07 5.38
C ILE A 51 16.85 -15.58 4.71
N ILE A 52 16.75 -14.66 3.75
CA ILE A 52 17.94 -14.07 3.10
C ILE A 52 18.84 -13.38 4.14
N TYR A 53 18.25 -12.58 5.05
CA TYR A 53 19.01 -11.96 6.14
C TYR A 53 19.61 -12.98 7.09
N GLY A 54 18.89 -14.06 7.40
CA GLY A 54 19.36 -15.16 8.22
C GLY A 54 20.60 -15.84 7.64
N ILE A 55 20.62 -16.02 6.32
CA ILE A 55 21.76 -16.65 5.61
C ILE A 55 22.94 -15.68 5.47
N LEU A 56 22.70 -14.41 5.14
CA LEU A 56 23.75 -13.46 4.79
C LEU A 56 24.39 -12.76 5.99
N TYR A 57 23.64 -12.52 7.08
CA TYR A 57 24.12 -11.70 8.21
C TYR A 57 24.14 -12.45 9.53
N SER A 58 22.99 -13.00 9.97
CA SER A 58 22.90 -13.75 11.24
C SER A 58 21.67 -14.65 11.23
N TRP A 59 21.87 -15.91 11.61
CA TRP A 59 20.80 -16.89 11.72
C TRP A 59 19.64 -16.46 12.67
N THR A 60 19.87 -15.53 13.58
CA THR A 60 18.87 -14.96 14.46
C THR A 60 17.69 -14.32 13.73
N TYR A 61 17.90 -13.82 12.49
CA TYR A 61 16.81 -13.31 11.65
C TYR A 61 15.81 -14.39 11.23
N MET A 62 16.15 -15.68 11.34
CA MET A 62 15.21 -16.77 11.03
C MET A 62 13.98 -16.77 11.98
N PHE A 63 14.12 -16.27 13.21
CA PHE A 63 12.99 -16.17 14.13
C PHE A 63 11.93 -15.16 13.67
N TYR A 64 12.37 -14.08 13.03
CA TYR A 64 11.45 -13.05 12.50
C TYR A 64 10.70 -13.49 11.23
N VAL A 65 11.02 -14.66 10.66
CA VAL A 65 10.23 -15.31 9.59
C VAL A 65 8.78 -15.51 10.02
N VAL A 66 8.56 -15.99 11.25
CA VAL A 66 7.21 -16.21 11.80
C VAL A 66 6.49 -14.88 12.02
N VAL A 67 7.19 -13.87 12.54
CA VAL A 67 6.64 -12.51 12.76
C VAL A 67 6.15 -11.92 11.44
N SER A 68 6.99 -11.95 10.40
CA SER A 68 6.65 -11.43 9.07
C SER A 68 5.46 -12.17 8.44
N ALA A 69 5.37 -13.49 8.62
CA ALA A 69 4.26 -14.28 8.12
C ALA A 69 2.94 -13.86 8.78
N ILE A 70 2.92 -13.72 10.11
CA ILE A 70 1.73 -13.32 10.87
C ILE A 70 1.29 -11.90 10.50
N VAL A 71 2.21 -10.95 10.39
CA VAL A 71 1.92 -9.58 9.93
C VAL A 71 1.27 -9.60 8.55
N ALA A 72 1.85 -10.34 7.59
CA ALA A 72 1.33 -10.44 6.24
C ALA A 72 -0.08 -11.03 6.18
N VAL A 73 -0.31 -12.13 6.91
CA VAL A 73 -1.62 -12.80 6.99
C VAL A 73 -2.65 -11.86 7.60
N THR A 74 -2.31 -11.18 8.68
CA THR A 74 -3.20 -10.22 9.35
C THR A 74 -3.59 -9.08 8.42
N VAL A 75 -2.61 -8.43 7.79
CA VAL A 75 -2.88 -7.35 6.82
C VAL A 75 -3.71 -7.84 5.65
N GLY A 76 -3.38 -9.00 5.08
CA GLY A 76 -4.10 -9.56 3.93
C GLY A 76 -5.57 -9.90 4.25
N ILE A 77 -5.85 -10.46 5.44
CA ILE A 77 -7.22 -10.74 5.89
C ILE A 77 -7.98 -9.44 6.15
N CYS A 78 -7.40 -8.49 6.87
CA CYS A 78 -8.02 -7.21 7.18
C CYS A 78 -8.27 -6.38 5.91
N ALA A 79 -7.35 -6.42 4.95
CA ALA A 79 -7.52 -5.78 3.66
C ALA A 79 -8.73 -6.35 2.88
N ARG A 80 -8.90 -7.67 2.86
CA ARG A 80 -10.07 -8.35 2.25
C ARG A 80 -11.38 -7.99 2.94
N LYS A 81 -11.37 -7.82 4.27
CA LYS A 81 -12.52 -7.33 5.04
C LYS A 81 -12.82 -5.84 4.84
N GLY A 82 -11.96 -5.12 4.11
CA GLY A 82 -12.18 -3.73 3.75
C GLY A 82 -11.70 -2.69 4.76
N TYR A 83 -10.89 -3.07 5.74
CA TYR A 83 -10.33 -2.11 6.71
C TYR A 83 -9.45 -1.03 6.06
N LEU A 84 -8.82 -1.31 4.92
CA LEU A 84 -8.03 -0.32 4.15
C LEU A 84 -8.89 0.65 3.31
N LYS A 85 -10.19 0.76 3.57
CA LYS A 85 -11.06 1.75 2.89
C LYS A 85 -11.02 3.13 3.53
N ASN A 86 -10.71 3.21 4.81
CA ASN A 86 -10.63 4.45 5.58
C ASN A 86 -9.37 4.50 6.45
N LEU A 87 -9.02 5.69 6.92
CA LEU A 87 -7.83 5.90 7.73
C LEU A 87 -7.93 5.21 9.10
N PHE A 88 -9.10 5.23 9.72
CA PHE A 88 -9.30 4.58 11.02
C PHE A 88 -9.04 3.08 10.94
N GLY A 89 -9.60 2.38 9.96
CA GLY A 89 -9.32 0.97 9.72
C GLY A 89 -7.83 0.68 9.43
N THR A 90 -7.18 1.59 8.68
CA THR A 90 -5.75 1.50 8.39
C THR A 90 -4.91 1.58 9.67
N LEU A 91 -5.20 2.54 10.55
CA LEU A 91 -4.52 2.69 11.84
C LEU A 91 -4.82 1.51 12.78
N SER A 92 -6.05 0.99 12.77
CA SER A 92 -6.40 -0.22 13.53
C SER A 92 -5.60 -1.45 13.11
N ILE A 93 -5.36 -1.62 11.78
CA ILE A 93 -4.49 -2.71 11.30
C ILE A 93 -3.05 -2.48 11.76
N SER A 94 -2.54 -1.24 11.65
CA SER A 94 -1.18 -0.92 12.10
C SER A 94 -0.99 -1.24 13.57
N PHE A 95 -1.93 -0.87 14.41
CA PHE A 95 -1.90 -1.16 15.84
C PHE A 95 -1.98 -2.66 16.12
N LEU A 96 -2.90 -3.38 15.49
CA LEU A 96 -3.05 -4.83 15.64
C LEU A 96 -1.78 -5.57 15.22
N THR A 97 -1.20 -5.24 14.08
CA THR A 97 0.04 -5.86 13.61
C THR A 97 1.22 -5.54 14.50
N THR A 98 1.29 -4.33 15.06
CA THR A 98 2.31 -3.98 16.07
C THR A 98 2.20 -4.85 17.32
N ILE A 99 1.01 -5.00 17.90
CA ILE A 99 0.82 -5.85 19.08
C ILE A 99 1.25 -7.30 18.79
N LEU A 100 0.84 -7.85 17.64
CA LEU A 100 1.23 -9.22 17.26
C LEU A 100 2.73 -9.35 17.05
N SER A 101 3.38 -8.36 16.44
CA SER A 101 4.83 -8.31 16.28
C SER A 101 5.52 -8.31 17.64
N VAL A 102 5.17 -7.38 18.53
CA VAL A 102 5.79 -7.22 19.86
C VAL A 102 5.68 -8.50 20.68
N VAL A 103 4.49 -9.11 20.73
CA VAL A 103 4.24 -10.36 21.47
C VAL A 103 5.15 -11.49 20.99
N LEU A 104 5.47 -11.51 19.70
CA LEU A 104 6.33 -12.54 19.12
C LEU A 104 7.82 -12.16 19.18
N SER A 105 8.17 -10.88 18.93
CA SER A 105 9.56 -10.43 18.85
C SER A 105 10.23 -10.35 20.23
N VAL A 106 9.54 -9.86 21.24
CA VAL A 106 10.11 -9.66 22.58
C VAL A 106 10.70 -10.95 23.19
N PRO A 107 10.03 -12.11 23.16
CA PRO A 107 10.64 -13.35 23.62
C PRO A 107 11.93 -13.72 22.87
N PHE A 108 11.98 -13.50 21.55
CA PHE A 108 13.18 -13.74 20.75
C PHE A 108 14.30 -12.75 21.09
N ASN A 109 13.96 -11.48 21.31
CA ASN A 109 14.92 -10.47 21.74
C ASN A 109 15.54 -10.83 23.09
N TYR A 110 14.76 -11.35 24.03
CA TYR A 110 15.28 -11.84 25.30
C TYR A 110 16.23 -13.02 25.14
N MET A 111 15.93 -13.93 24.24
CA MET A 111 16.76 -15.13 24.03
C MET A 111 18.11 -14.84 23.36
N TYR A 112 18.20 -13.79 22.52
CA TYR A 112 19.35 -13.58 21.64
C TYR A 112 19.99 -12.20 21.75
N PHE A 113 19.33 -11.23 22.36
CA PHE A 113 19.79 -9.84 22.46
C PHE A 113 19.61 -9.25 23.86
N ASP A 114 19.50 -10.10 24.88
CA ASP A 114 19.26 -9.69 26.28
C ASP A 114 18.04 -8.76 26.43
N GLY A 115 17.04 -8.93 25.55
CA GLY A 115 15.83 -8.13 25.50
C GLY A 115 15.92 -6.88 24.66
N TYR A 116 17.08 -6.46 24.17
CA TYR A 116 17.25 -5.26 23.35
C TYR A 116 16.77 -5.46 21.91
N THR A 117 16.43 -4.35 21.25
CA THR A 117 15.86 -4.36 19.90
C THR A 117 16.92 -4.42 18.80
N ASN A 118 18.20 -4.28 19.16
CA ASN A 118 19.32 -4.09 18.26
C ASN A 118 19.15 -2.85 17.32
N ASN A 119 18.38 -1.88 17.80
CA ASN A 119 18.20 -0.57 17.17
C ASN A 119 18.35 0.51 18.24
N LYS A 120 19.27 1.47 18.01
CA LYS A 120 19.62 2.50 19.00
C LYS A 120 18.45 3.32 19.55
N TRP A 121 17.38 3.49 18.75
CA TRP A 121 16.19 4.24 19.16
C TRP A 121 15.30 3.43 20.11
N GLY A 122 15.04 2.17 19.78
CA GLY A 122 14.32 1.26 20.67
C GLY A 122 15.09 1.03 21.97
N ASP A 123 16.38 0.76 21.85
CA ASP A 123 17.28 0.58 23.01
C ASP A 123 17.38 1.85 23.86
N GLY A 124 17.30 3.03 23.22
CA GLY A 124 17.21 4.32 23.93
C GLY A 124 15.95 4.45 24.77
N VAL A 125 14.80 4.00 24.25
CA VAL A 125 13.52 3.96 25.02
C VAL A 125 13.62 2.99 26.18
N ILE A 126 14.17 1.79 25.96
CA ILE A 126 14.39 0.78 27.00
C ILE A 126 15.22 1.37 28.14
N ASN A 127 16.41 1.87 27.81
CA ASN A 127 17.31 2.45 28.81
C ASN A 127 16.73 3.64 29.57
N ALA A 128 15.92 4.47 28.91
CA ALA A 128 15.26 5.61 29.55
C ALA A 128 14.21 5.14 30.59
N LEU A 129 13.40 4.14 30.25
CA LEU A 129 12.38 3.59 31.14
C LEU A 129 13.00 2.85 32.32
N GLU A 130 14.05 2.06 32.10
CA GLU A 130 14.76 1.36 33.17
C GLU A 130 15.40 2.34 34.17
N ARG A 131 15.99 3.46 33.69
CA ARG A 131 16.50 4.54 34.55
C ARG A 131 15.41 5.20 35.39
N MET A 132 14.17 5.23 34.89
CA MET A 132 12.99 5.71 35.62
C MET A 132 12.44 4.69 36.61
N GLY A 133 13.03 3.47 36.70
CA GLY A 133 12.63 2.43 37.63
C GLY A 133 11.48 1.53 37.13
N PHE A 134 11.16 1.56 35.85
CA PHE A 134 10.18 0.64 35.27
C PHE A 134 10.72 -0.80 35.23
N ASN A 135 9.80 -1.75 35.28
CA ASN A 135 10.14 -3.17 35.15
C ASN A 135 10.82 -3.45 33.79
N PRO A 136 11.94 -4.19 33.72
CA PRO A 136 12.65 -4.50 32.47
C PRO A 136 11.74 -5.04 31.37
N ILE A 137 10.84 -5.99 31.68
CA ILE A 137 9.91 -6.54 30.67
C ILE A 137 9.05 -5.46 30.03
N ILE A 138 8.53 -4.53 30.85
CA ILE A 138 7.71 -3.41 30.35
C ILE A 138 8.57 -2.48 29.47
N SER A 139 9.80 -2.18 29.90
CA SER A 139 10.73 -1.33 29.16
C SER A 139 11.07 -1.93 27.79
N HIS A 140 11.36 -3.21 27.72
CA HIS A 140 11.65 -3.91 26.47
C HIS A 140 10.43 -4.01 25.55
N CYS A 141 9.24 -4.31 26.09
CA CYS A 141 8.00 -4.25 25.31
C CYS A 141 7.75 -2.84 24.74
N ALA A 142 8.02 -1.78 25.50
CA ALA A 142 7.84 -0.41 25.06
C ALA A 142 8.84 -0.01 23.96
N GLY A 143 10.09 -0.40 24.07
CA GLY A 143 11.11 -0.14 23.04
C GLY A 143 10.80 -0.81 21.70
N GLU A 144 10.41 -2.10 21.73
CA GLU A 144 9.98 -2.84 20.56
C GLU A 144 8.68 -2.27 19.99
N PHE A 145 7.70 -1.94 20.84
CA PHE A 145 6.45 -1.32 20.43
C PHE A 145 6.69 0.00 19.72
N TYR A 146 7.58 0.85 20.22
CA TYR A 146 7.91 2.13 19.61
C TYR A 146 8.40 1.96 18.17
N LEU A 147 9.35 1.08 17.93
CA LEU A 147 9.91 0.82 16.59
C LEU A 147 8.89 0.21 15.66
N ASP A 148 8.24 -0.85 16.10
CA ASP A 148 7.27 -1.59 15.29
C ASP A 148 6.03 -0.74 14.98
N PHE A 149 5.57 0.09 15.91
CA PHE A 149 4.44 0.96 15.68
C PHE A 149 4.74 2.00 14.58
N LEU A 150 5.89 2.65 14.65
CA LEU A 150 6.33 3.58 13.61
C LEU A 150 6.46 2.89 12.25
N ASP A 151 7.09 1.71 12.20
CA ASP A 151 7.26 0.95 10.97
C ASP A 151 5.91 0.53 10.36
N LYS A 152 4.99 -0.02 11.15
CA LYS A 152 3.68 -0.49 10.67
C LYS A 152 2.76 0.67 10.29
N VAL A 153 2.76 1.78 11.04
CA VAL A 153 1.97 2.96 10.68
C VAL A 153 2.45 3.52 9.35
N ILE A 154 3.75 3.78 9.20
CA ILE A 154 4.31 4.33 7.96
C ILE A 154 4.01 3.39 6.78
N THR A 155 4.30 2.11 6.92
CA THR A 155 4.15 1.10 5.87
C THR A 155 2.68 0.94 5.42
N ILE A 156 1.74 0.81 6.37
CA ILE A 156 0.34 0.54 6.04
C ILE A 156 -0.38 1.82 5.59
N VAL A 157 -0.01 2.99 6.13
CA VAL A 157 -0.52 4.29 5.64
C VAL A 157 -0.01 4.57 4.22
N LEU A 158 1.25 4.29 3.90
CA LEU A 158 1.76 4.40 2.53
C LEU A 158 0.98 3.49 1.58
N LEU A 159 0.70 2.24 1.96
CA LEU A 159 -0.15 1.36 1.17
C LEU A 159 -1.56 1.95 0.97
N PHE A 160 -2.19 2.47 2.03
CA PHE A 160 -3.50 3.12 1.96
C PHE A 160 -3.49 4.30 0.97
N LEU A 161 -2.47 5.16 1.03
CA LEU A 161 -2.31 6.29 0.13
C LEU A 161 -2.12 5.85 -1.32
N LEU A 162 -1.32 4.82 -1.57
CA LEU A 162 -1.15 4.23 -2.90
C LEU A 162 -2.46 3.68 -3.46
N ILE A 163 -3.24 2.95 -2.65
CA ILE A 163 -4.55 2.43 -3.06
C ILE A 163 -5.49 3.58 -3.42
N ARG A 164 -5.53 4.63 -2.60
CA ARG A 164 -6.37 5.81 -2.82
C ARG A 164 -5.98 6.56 -4.10
N PHE A 165 -4.69 6.77 -4.30
CA PHE A 165 -4.15 7.42 -5.51
C PHE A 165 -4.50 6.61 -6.77
N TYR A 166 -4.29 5.30 -6.76
CA TYR A 166 -4.60 4.44 -7.90
C TYR A 166 -6.09 4.43 -8.24
N LYS A 167 -6.96 4.37 -7.23
CA LYS A 167 -8.42 4.45 -7.42
C LYS A 167 -8.87 5.81 -7.97
N SER A 168 -8.26 6.90 -7.51
CA SER A 168 -8.51 8.24 -8.00
C SER A 168 -8.14 8.37 -9.48
N ARG A 169 -6.96 7.87 -9.87
CA ARG A 169 -6.51 7.88 -11.28
C ARG A 169 -7.45 7.09 -12.20
N LYS A 170 -7.88 5.89 -11.79
CA LYS A 170 -8.86 5.10 -12.56
C LYS A 170 -10.20 5.81 -12.71
N LYS A 171 -10.69 6.53 -11.69
CA LYS A 171 -11.92 7.28 -11.75
C LYS A 171 -11.82 8.45 -12.75
N VAL A 172 -10.71 9.19 -12.73
CA VAL A 172 -10.44 10.29 -13.67
C VAL A 172 -10.39 9.77 -15.11
N GLN A 173 -9.66 8.70 -15.36
CA GLN A 173 -9.56 8.10 -16.68
C GLN A 173 -10.91 7.60 -17.21
N LYS A 174 -11.72 6.95 -16.37
CA LYS A 174 -13.08 6.51 -16.75
C LYS A 174 -13.98 7.67 -17.10
N ASN A 175 -13.95 8.76 -16.32
CA ASN A 175 -14.76 9.95 -16.58
C ASN A 175 -14.33 10.67 -17.87
N ALA A 176 -13.02 10.72 -18.17
CA ALA A 176 -12.50 11.29 -19.42
C ALA A 176 -12.96 10.49 -20.64
N VAL A 177 -12.92 9.16 -20.59
CA VAL A 177 -13.41 8.29 -21.67
C VAL A 177 -14.91 8.50 -21.90
N ILE A 178 -15.72 8.57 -20.84
CA ILE A 178 -17.17 8.86 -20.95
C ILE A 178 -17.42 10.23 -21.56
N GLY A 179 -16.66 11.26 -21.14
CA GLY A 179 -16.74 12.61 -21.72
C GLY A 179 -16.43 12.64 -23.21
N ILE A 180 -15.36 11.96 -23.65
CA ILE A 180 -15.00 11.85 -25.06
C ILE A 180 -16.10 11.13 -25.86
N LEU A 181 -16.64 10.04 -25.36
CA LEU A 181 -17.75 9.32 -26.00
C LEU A 181 -18.99 10.20 -26.15
N LEU A 182 -19.36 10.96 -25.10
CA LEU A 182 -20.47 11.92 -25.16
C LEU A 182 -20.22 13.03 -26.18
N CYS A 183 -19.01 13.58 -26.27
CA CYS A 183 -18.68 14.59 -27.28
C CYS A 183 -18.76 14.03 -28.70
N LEU A 184 -18.31 12.79 -28.92
CA LEU A 184 -18.38 12.15 -30.24
C LEU A 184 -19.84 11.86 -30.67
N THR A 185 -20.69 11.40 -29.74
CA THR A 185 -22.12 11.15 -30.06
C THR A 185 -22.88 12.43 -30.34
N LEU A 186 -22.65 13.49 -29.55
CA LEU A 186 -23.26 14.82 -29.80
C LEU A 186 -22.76 15.44 -31.09
N GLY A 187 -21.47 15.32 -31.39
CA GLY A 187 -20.90 15.80 -32.67
C GLY A 187 -21.48 15.08 -33.87
N ALA A 188 -21.67 13.76 -33.80
CA ALA A 188 -22.29 12.98 -34.89
C ALA A 188 -23.76 13.34 -35.11
N SER A 189 -24.54 13.58 -34.07
CA SER A 189 -25.94 13.99 -34.18
C SER A 189 -26.09 15.41 -34.75
N LEU A 190 -25.20 16.33 -34.38
CA LEU A 190 -25.18 17.69 -35.00
C LEU A 190 -24.81 17.62 -36.47
N PHE A 191 -23.88 16.78 -36.87
CA PHE A 191 -23.48 16.61 -38.25
C PHE A 191 -24.61 16.01 -39.12
N GLN A 192 -25.38 15.07 -38.61
CA GLN A 192 -26.58 14.50 -39.25
C GLN A 192 -27.67 15.57 -39.39
N GLY A 193 -27.89 16.39 -38.37
CA GLY A 193 -28.85 17.49 -38.40
C GLY A 193 -28.50 18.57 -39.47
N MET A 194 -27.21 18.91 -39.58
CA MET A 194 -26.75 19.84 -40.65
C MET A 194 -26.88 19.25 -42.06
N GLY A 195 -26.57 17.96 -42.24
CA GLY A 195 -26.75 17.27 -43.51
C GLY A 195 -28.23 17.23 -43.95
N ALA A 196 -29.15 17.00 -43.02
CA ALA A 196 -30.59 17.06 -43.32
C ALA A 196 -31.07 18.47 -43.70
N ALA A 197 -30.61 19.50 -42.97
CA ALA A 197 -30.96 20.89 -43.30
C ALA A 197 -30.44 21.34 -44.68
N VAL A 198 -29.22 20.95 -45.02
CA VAL A 198 -28.62 21.25 -46.37
C VAL A 198 -29.39 20.53 -47.48
N SER A 199 -29.84 19.28 -47.28
CA SER A 199 -30.61 18.54 -48.29
C SER A 199 -32.01 19.13 -48.50
N VAL A 200 -32.68 19.64 -47.45
CA VAL A 200 -33.95 20.32 -47.55
C VAL A 200 -33.80 21.63 -48.34
N HIS A 201 -32.81 22.43 -48.02
CA HIS A 201 -32.56 23.70 -48.75
C HIS A 201 -32.13 23.52 -50.22
N ALA A 202 -31.45 22.42 -50.54
CA ALA A 202 -31.12 22.04 -51.91
C ALA A 202 -32.35 21.58 -52.72
N LYS A 203 -33.32 20.93 -52.06
CA LYS A 203 -34.59 20.57 -52.71
C LYS A 203 -35.49 21.80 -52.99
N GLU A 204 -35.61 22.69 -52.01
CA GLU A 204 -36.37 23.95 -52.16
C GLU A 204 -35.81 24.82 -53.30
N LYS A 205 -34.50 24.94 -53.46
CA LYS A 205 -33.90 25.65 -54.57
C LYS A 205 -34.16 25.02 -55.94
N LYS A 206 -34.24 23.70 -56.03
CA LYS A 206 -34.59 23.01 -57.29
C LYS A 206 -36.04 23.21 -57.68
N GLU A 207 -36.96 23.15 -56.74
CA GLU A 207 -38.39 23.39 -57.01
C GLU A 207 -38.66 24.83 -57.49
N VAL A 208 -38.00 25.82 -56.87
CA VAL A 208 -38.12 27.24 -57.29
C VAL A 208 -37.48 27.48 -58.68
N GLN A 209 -36.45 26.77 -59.07
CA GLN A 209 -35.84 26.84 -60.38
C GLN A 209 -36.69 26.20 -61.48
N GLU A 210 -37.36 25.10 -61.19
CA GLU A 210 -38.33 24.45 -62.08
C GLU A 210 -39.54 25.33 -62.34
N GLU A 211 -40.10 25.95 -61.32
CA GLU A 211 -41.25 26.84 -61.43
C GLU A 211 -40.92 28.12 -62.27
N ASN A 212 -39.73 28.66 -62.19
CA ASN A 212 -39.29 29.79 -62.99
C ASN A 212 -38.98 29.47 -64.49
N ASN A 213 -38.86 28.22 -64.87
CA ASN A 213 -38.61 27.77 -66.22
C ASN A 213 -39.92 27.45 -67.00
N TYR A 214 -41.09 27.45 -66.36
CA TYR A 214 -42.39 27.18 -66.94
C TYR A 214 -43.24 28.43 -67.09
N ASN A 215 -42.78 29.62 -66.67
CA ASN A 215 -43.36 30.95 -66.92
C ASN A 215 -42.51 31.73 -67.91
#